data_eb85c777866b3c89a49b27d6c515f521
#
_entry.id   eb85c777866b3c89a49b27d6c515f521
#
_cell.length_a   1.000
_cell.length_b   1.000
_cell.length_c   1.000
_cell.angle_alpha   90.00
_cell.angle_beta   90.00
_cell.angle_gamma   90.00
#
_symmetry.space_group_name_H-M   'P 1'
#
loop_
_entity.id
_entity.type
_entity.pdbx_description
1 polymer ?
#
loop_
_entity_poly.entity_id
_entity_poly.type
_entity_poly.pdbx_seq_one_letter_code
_entity_poly.pdbx_strand_id
1 'polypeptide(L)'
;MKYKAVIYDLDGTLLDTIAMNMYPLMRVIEEIKGEKKTYDEVKNYFGMSGKQTLDALGIDYDKYYSLWVQYVNEYEQGAVAFEGVYELLEEVYKLGLMQAVVSSKTYKQYDIDVDDKMNAYFQTKVLIEDTLLHKPNKEPMIECLKRLDIEPHEALYVGDTLGDSVCCKASGVDFVWANWMGLKNDQLAEYIELKHPLDLLKVLKGE
;
A
#
# COMPACT_ATOMS: atom_id res chain seq x y z
N MET A 1 22.01 -11.88 -7.32
CA MET A 1 21.09 -10.72 -7.23
C MET A 1 21.46 -9.89 -6.02
N LYS A 2 21.20 -8.60 -6.03
CA LYS A 2 21.46 -7.69 -4.90
C LYS A 2 20.57 -8.02 -3.70
N TYR A 3 19.29 -8.30 -3.96
CA TYR A 3 18.28 -8.50 -2.92
C TYR A 3 18.06 -9.98 -2.62
N LYS A 4 17.66 -10.26 -1.36
CA LYS A 4 17.19 -11.57 -0.87
C LYS A 4 15.67 -11.58 -0.71
N ALA A 5 15.05 -10.42 -0.52
CA ALA A 5 13.62 -10.29 -0.33
C ALA A 5 13.02 -9.10 -1.06
N VAL A 6 11.76 -9.24 -1.47
CA VAL A 6 10.87 -8.15 -1.87
C VAL A 6 9.77 -8.02 -0.82
N ILE A 7 9.60 -6.82 -0.31
CA ILE A 7 8.57 -6.49 0.66
C ILE A 7 7.58 -5.53 -0.01
N TYR A 8 6.28 -5.76 0.15
CA TYR A 8 5.23 -5.01 -0.52
C TYR A 8 4.33 -4.28 0.47
N ASP A 9 3.84 -3.10 0.09
CA ASP A 9 2.56 -2.62 0.60
C ASP A 9 1.40 -3.37 -0.08
N LEU A 10 0.19 -3.19 0.44
CA LEU A 10 -1.03 -3.78 -0.11
C LEU A 10 -1.85 -2.74 -0.89
N ASP A 11 -2.42 -1.76 -0.19
CA ASP A 11 -3.34 -0.78 -0.76
C ASP A 11 -2.61 0.14 -1.74
N GLY A 12 -3.05 0.19 -2.99
CA GLY A 12 -2.39 0.97 -4.04
C GLY A 12 -1.14 0.31 -4.64
N THR A 13 -0.69 -0.81 -4.07
CA THR A 13 0.51 -1.55 -4.51
C THR A 13 0.17 -2.94 -5.05
N LEU A 14 -0.28 -3.87 -4.24
CA LEU A 14 -0.76 -5.18 -4.70
C LEU A 14 -2.26 -5.17 -4.97
N LEU A 15 -3.02 -4.36 -4.23
CA LEU A 15 -4.48 -4.29 -4.29
C LEU A 15 -4.94 -2.92 -4.79
N ASP A 16 -5.81 -2.92 -5.81
CA ASP A 16 -6.57 -1.75 -6.22
C ASP A 16 -7.70 -1.52 -5.22
N THR A 17 -7.44 -0.63 -4.30
CA THR A 17 -8.38 -0.22 -3.26
C THR A 17 -8.88 1.20 -3.44
N ILE A 18 -8.56 1.86 -4.57
CA ILE A 18 -8.98 3.24 -4.81
C ILE A 18 -10.50 3.33 -4.83
N ALA A 19 -11.14 2.51 -5.64
CA ALA A 19 -12.59 2.54 -5.81
C ALA A 19 -13.31 2.33 -4.48
N MET A 20 -12.89 1.30 -3.71
CA MET A 20 -13.50 0.97 -2.41
C MET A 20 -13.27 2.06 -1.34
N ASN A 21 -12.29 2.93 -1.51
CA ASN A 21 -12.07 4.07 -0.61
C ASN A 21 -12.74 5.35 -1.13
N MET A 22 -12.66 5.62 -2.43
CA MET A 22 -13.08 6.91 -3.01
C MET A 22 -14.59 7.00 -3.23
N TYR A 23 -15.29 5.95 -3.65
CA TYR A 23 -16.76 6.00 -3.74
C TYR A 23 -17.42 6.19 -2.37
N PRO A 24 -17.02 5.48 -1.31
CA PRO A 24 -17.47 5.80 0.05
C PRO A 24 -17.15 7.23 0.50
N LEU A 25 -15.96 7.75 0.16
CA LEU A 25 -15.61 9.14 0.46
C LEU A 25 -16.55 10.12 -0.22
N MET A 26 -16.90 9.90 -1.51
CA MET A 26 -17.89 10.74 -2.22
C MET A 26 -19.23 10.73 -1.50
N ARG A 27 -19.68 9.56 -1.01
CA ARG A 27 -20.91 9.44 -0.24
C ARG A 27 -20.86 10.25 1.07
N VAL A 28 -19.73 10.18 1.80
CA VAL A 28 -19.53 10.98 3.02
C VAL A 28 -19.59 12.48 2.71
N ILE A 29 -18.91 12.94 1.64
CA ILE A 29 -18.93 14.35 1.24
C ILE A 29 -20.35 14.80 0.92
N GLU A 30 -21.10 14.03 0.13
CA GLU A 30 -22.48 14.36 -0.23
C GLU A 30 -23.39 14.43 1.02
N GLU A 31 -23.28 13.48 1.92
CA GLU A 31 -24.10 13.39 3.13
C GLU A 31 -23.82 14.53 4.11
N ILE A 32 -22.56 14.89 4.32
CA ILE A 32 -22.16 15.86 5.35
C ILE A 32 -22.17 17.30 4.84
N LYS A 33 -21.78 17.50 3.57
CA LYS A 33 -21.65 18.85 2.98
C LYS A 33 -22.73 19.18 1.96
N GLY A 34 -23.51 18.20 1.51
CA GLY A 34 -24.46 18.40 0.40
C GLY A 34 -23.77 18.61 -0.96
N GLU A 35 -22.46 18.35 -1.06
CA GLU A 35 -21.66 18.54 -2.26
C GLU A 35 -21.52 17.22 -3.02
N LYS A 36 -21.83 17.23 -4.33
CA LYS A 36 -21.52 16.08 -5.20
C LYS A 36 -20.15 16.26 -5.82
N LYS A 37 -19.25 15.32 -5.54
CA LYS A 37 -17.92 15.25 -6.13
C LYS A 37 -17.90 14.15 -7.20
N THR A 38 -17.06 14.34 -8.22
CA THR A 38 -16.75 13.28 -9.20
C THR A 38 -15.62 12.41 -8.68
N TYR A 39 -15.50 11.20 -9.23
CA TYR A 39 -14.39 10.30 -8.91
C TYR A 39 -13.02 10.95 -9.18
N ASP A 40 -12.88 11.67 -10.31
CA ASP A 40 -11.64 12.36 -10.65
C ASP A 40 -11.24 13.47 -9.67
N GLU A 41 -12.20 14.10 -8.99
CA GLU A 41 -11.92 15.08 -7.94
C GLU A 41 -11.43 14.41 -6.65
N VAL A 42 -11.95 13.23 -6.31
CA VAL A 42 -11.63 12.58 -5.02
C VAL A 42 -10.44 11.62 -5.11
N LYS A 43 -10.14 11.04 -6.29
CA LYS A 43 -9.00 10.10 -6.43
C LYS A 43 -7.66 10.66 -5.99
N ASN A 44 -7.48 12.00 -6.04
CA ASN A 44 -6.25 12.66 -5.62
C ASN A 44 -6.04 12.66 -4.09
N TYR A 45 -7.05 12.29 -3.31
CA TYR A 45 -6.92 12.08 -1.87
C TYR A 45 -6.41 10.68 -1.53
N PHE A 46 -6.38 9.76 -2.50
CA PHE A 46 -5.80 8.43 -2.30
C PHE A 46 -4.31 8.53 -1.97
N GLY A 47 -3.85 7.73 -1.02
CA GLY A 47 -2.48 7.81 -0.49
C GLY A 47 -2.29 8.82 0.66
N MET A 48 -3.30 9.67 0.95
CA MET A 48 -3.33 10.49 2.16
C MET A 48 -3.91 9.67 3.33
N SER A 49 -3.47 9.97 4.56
CA SER A 49 -4.13 9.39 5.74
C SER A 49 -5.58 9.85 5.84
N GLY A 50 -6.45 9.05 6.47
CA GLY A 50 -7.86 9.41 6.66
C GLY A 50 -8.04 10.78 7.32
N LYS A 51 -7.15 11.12 8.28
CA LYS A 51 -7.16 12.43 8.92
C LYS A 51 -6.81 13.55 7.95
N GLN A 52 -5.73 13.40 7.18
CA GLN A 52 -5.34 14.40 6.18
C GLN A 52 -6.42 14.61 5.12
N THR A 53 -7.05 13.53 4.68
CA THR A 53 -8.14 13.58 3.70
C THR A 53 -9.34 14.37 4.22
N LEU A 54 -9.84 14.03 5.40
CA LEU A 54 -11.01 14.71 5.97
C LEU A 54 -10.70 16.15 6.36
N ASP A 55 -9.51 16.44 6.91
CA ASP A 55 -9.06 17.81 7.20
C ASP A 55 -9.00 18.65 5.90
N ALA A 56 -8.43 18.11 4.82
CA ALA A 56 -8.37 18.81 3.52
C ALA A 56 -9.76 19.08 2.91
N LEU A 57 -10.73 18.23 3.22
CA LEU A 57 -12.13 18.40 2.82
C LEU A 57 -12.92 19.30 3.79
N GLY A 58 -12.33 19.74 4.90
CA GLY A 58 -13.02 20.51 5.94
C GLY A 58 -14.10 19.69 6.66
N ILE A 59 -13.89 18.38 6.78
CA ILE A 59 -14.77 17.44 7.49
C ILE A 59 -14.11 17.04 8.80
N ASP A 60 -14.86 17.11 9.90
CA ASP A 60 -14.39 16.74 11.24
C ASP A 60 -14.03 15.23 11.29
N TYR A 61 -12.72 14.95 11.47
CA TYR A 61 -12.18 13.59 11.49
C TYR A 61 -12.76 12.77 12.64
N ASP A 62 -12.78 13.31 13.86
CA ASP A 62 -13.18 12.55 15.06
C ASP A 62 -14.66 12.15 14.98
N LYS A 63 -15.46 12.95 14.30
CA LYS A 63 -16.89 12.71 14.14
C LYS A 63 -17.24 11.78 12.98
N TYR A 64 -16.54 11.86 11.85
CA TYR A 64 -17.00 11.26 10.60
C TYR A 64 -16.06 10.20 10.01
N TYR A 65 -14.86 9.98 10.57
CA TYR A 65 -13.96 8.94 10.08
C TYR A 65 -14.57 7.53 10.20
N SER A 66 -15.25 7.25 11.31
CA SER A 66 -15.92 5.96 11.52
C SER A 66 -17.04 5.70 10.49
N LEU A 67 -17.76 6.76 10.06
CA LEU A 67 -18.76 6.66 9.01
C LEU A 67 -18.12 6.32 7.65
N TRP A 68 -17.00 6.96 7.31
CA TRP A 68 -16.26 6.62 6.10
C TRP A 68 -15.79 5.16 6.13
N VAL A 69 -15.17 4.71 7.22
CA VAL A 69 -14.75 3.31 7.40
C VAL A 69 -15.92 2.35 7.26
N GLN A 70 -17.08 2.69 7.83
CA GLN A 70 -18.30 1.89 7.68
C GLN A 70 -18.66 1.74 6.19
N TYR A 71 -18.69 2.83 5.43
CA TYR A 71 -19.02 2.79 4.00
C TYR A 71 -17.97 2.05 3.16
N VAL A 72 -16.69 2.11 3.54
CA VAL A 72 -15.63 1.30 2.93
C VAL A 72 -15.89 -0.19 3.15
N ASN A 73 -16.25 -0.58 4.38
CA ASN A 73 -16.54 -1.97 4.70
C ASN A 73 -17.83 -2.50 4.05
N GLU A 74 -18.75 -1.61 3.68
CA GLU A 74 -20.00 -1.94 2.97
C GLU A 74 -19.82 -1.98 1.44
N TYR A 75 -18.64 -1.63 0.91
CA TYR A 75 -18.40 -1.55 -0.53
C TYR A 75 -18.34 -2.96 -1.16
N GLU A 76 -19.31 -3.28 -2.01
CA GLU A 76 -19.56 -4.66 -2.48
C GLU A 76 -18.42 -5.26 -3.32
N GLN A 77 -17.66 -4.44 -4.07
CA GLN A 77 -16.60 -4.95 -4.95
C GLN A 77 -15.32 -5.33 -4.18
N GLY A 78 -15.13 -4.78 -2.96
CA GLY A 78 -13.94 -5.02 -2.16
C GLY A 78 -12.63 -4.60 -2.84
N ALA A 79 -11.51 -5.10 -2.32
CA ALA A 79 -10.20 -4.94 -2.92
C ALA A 79 -9.98 -5.99 -4.01
N VAL A 80 -9.35 -5.59 -5.13
CA VAL A 80 -8.96 -6.52 -6.20
C VAL A 80 -7.47 -6.37 -6.48
N ALA A 81 -6.79 -7.47 -6.85
CA ALA A 81 -5.39 -7.37 -7.24
C ALA A 81 -5.25 -6.56 -8.53
N PHE A 82 -4.21 -5.69 -8.61
CA PHE A 82 -3.88 -5.05 -9.88
C PHE A 82 -3.51 -6.08 -10.94
N GLU A 83 -3.79 -5.75 -12.21
CA GLU A 83 -3.37 -6.57 -13.34
C GLU A 83 -1.85 -6.82 -13.30
N GLY A 84 -1.43 -8.08 -13.48
CA GLY A 84 -0.02 -8.48 -13.44
C GLY A 84 0.54 -8.80 -12.06
N VAL A 85 -0.18 -8.53 -10.96
CA VAL A 85 0.32 -8.78 -9.59
C VAL A 85 0.58 -10.27 -9.35
N TYR A 86 -0.37 -11.16 -9.67
CA TYR A 86 -0.15 -12.60 -9.47
C TYR A 86 1.01 -13.15 -10.31
N GLU A 87 1.18 -12.63 -11.53
CA GLU A 87 2.32 -12.99 -12.37
C GLU A 87 3.62 -12.48 -11.76
N LEU A 88 3.65 -11.26 -11.24
CA LEU A 88 4.80 -10.71 -10.53
C LEU A 88 5.19 -11.59 -9.34
N LEU A 89 4.24 -11.92 -8.45
CA LEU A 89 4.50 -12.73 -7.26
C LEU A 89 5.08 -14.10 -7.63
N GLU A 90 4.56 -14.73 -8.68
CA GLU A 90 5.07 -16.01 -9.19
C GLU A 90 6.47 -15.87 -9.76
N GLU A 91 6.75 -14.84 -10.57
CA GLU A 91 8.08 -14.63 -11.14
C GLU A 91 9.13 -14.32 -10.05
N VAL A 92 8.78 -13.51 -9.04
CA VAL A 92 9.66 -13.24 -7.88
C VAL A 92 9.93 -14.53 -7.10
N TYR A 93 8.92 -15.38 -6.91
CA TYR A 93 9.09 -16.70 -6.30
C TYR A 93 10.05 -17.61 -7.11
N LYS A 94 9.91 -17.65 -8.44
CA LYS A 94 10.82 -18.41 -9.35
C LYS A 94 12.26 -17.90 -9.30
N LEU A 95 12.46 -16.61 -9.00
CA LEU A 95 13.80 -16.04 -8.77
C LEU A 95 14.42 -16.48 -7.44
N GLY A 96 13.68 -17.20 -6.60
CA GLY A 96 14.12 -17.66 -5.29
C GLY A 96 14.20 -16.59 -4.22
N LEU A 97 13.51 -15.45 -4.42
CA LEU A 97 13.46 -14.36 -3.47
C LEU A 97 12.34 -14.60 -2.44
N MET A 98 12.61 -14.25 -1.19
CA MET A 98 11.57 -14.17 -0.17
C MET A 98 10.61 -13.02 -0.49
N GLN A 99 9.34 -13.19 -0.09
CA GLN A 99 8.32 -12.17 -0.28
C GLN A 99 7.60 -11.93 1.04
N ALA A 100 7.32 -10.67 1.36
CA ALA A 100 6.65 -10.29 2.59
C ALA A 100 5.76 -9.05 2.38
N VAL A 101 4.90 -8.79 3.35
CA VAL A 101 4.00 -7.63 3.37
C VAL A 101 4.28 -6.76 4.59
N VAL A 102 4.29 -5.43 4.39
CA VAL A 102 4.21 -4.44 5.48
C VAL A 102 3.10 -3.44 5.13
N SER A 103 1.98 -3.54 5.82
CA SER A 103 0.77 -2.77 5.51
C SER A 103 0.15 -2.14 6.75
N SER A 104 -0.60 -1.05 6.55
CA SER A 104 -1.41 -0.41 7.59
C SER A 104 -2.78 -1.07 7.79
N LYS A 105 -3.07 -2.17 7.10
CA LYS A 105 -4.28 -2.97 7.34
C LYS A 105 -4.25 -3.66 8.70
N THR A 106 -5.44 -3.85 9.29
CA THR A 106 -5.66 -4.78 10.39
C THR A 106 -5.63 -6.23 9.89
N TYR A 107 -5.42 -7.20 10.79
CA TYR A 107 -5.53 -8.62 10.44
C TYR A 107 -6.89 -8.94 9.83
N LYS A 108 -7.96 -8.38 10.38
CA LYS A 108 -9.32 -8.56 9.85
C LYS A 108 -9.46 -8.07 8.41
N GLN A 109 -8.90 -6.91 8.08
CA GLN A 109 -8.92 -6.37 6.71
C GLN A 109 -8.05 -7.20 5.77
N TYR A 110 -6.89 -7.64 6.24
CA TYR A 110 -6.01 -8.52 5.49
C TYR A 110 -6.71 -9.82 5.09
N ASP A 111 -7.37 -10.48 6.03
CA ASP A 111 -8.06 -11.76 5.81
C ASP A 111 -9.27 -11.62 4.87
N ILE A 112 -9.84 -10.41 4.73
CA ILE A 112 -10.92 -10.13 3.78
C ILE A 112 -10.36 -9.86 2.36
N ASP A 113 -9.29 -9.08 2.27
CA ASP A 113 -8.82 -8.49 1.03
C ASP A 113 -7.74 -9.34 0.32
N VAL A 114 -7.01 -10.18 1.06
CA VAL A 114 -5.91 -11.01 0.53
C VAL A 114 -6.35 -12.47 0.48
N ASP A 115 -6.52 -13.00 -0.71
CA ASP A 115 -6.91 -14.40 -0.89
C ASP A 115 -5.77 -15.40 -0.57
N ASP A 116 -6.14 -16.66 -0.40
CA ASP A 116 -5.21 -17.74 -0.07
C ASP A 116 -4.08 -17.90 -1.12
N LYS A 117 -4.38 -17.62 -2.40
CA LYS A 117 -3.42 -17.72 -3.48
C LYS A 117 -2.33 -16.65 -3.34
N MET A 118 -2.71 -15.40 -3.07
CA MET A 118 -1.76 -14.30 -2.84
C MET A 118 -0.99 -14.52 -1.53
N ASN A 119 -1.70 -14.89 -0.46
CA ASN A 119 -1.08 -15.14 0.85
C ASN A 119 -0.02 -16.25 0.82
N ALA A 120 -0.16 -17.25 -0.06
CA ALA A 120 0.78 -18.36 -0.19
C ALA A 120 2.20 -17.93 -0.65
N TYR A 121 2.36 -16.75 -1.25
CA TYR A 121 3.67 -16.22 -1.65
C TYR A 121 4.43 -15.57 -0.50
N PHE A 122 3.78 -15.18 0.59
CA PHE A 122 4.39 -14.40 1.66
C PHE A 122 4.93 -15.27 2.79
N GLN A 123 6.24 -15.15 3.08
CA GLN A 123 6.89 -15.78 4.23
C GLN A 123 6.47 -15.14 5.55
N THR A 124 6.18 -13.84 5.52
CA THR A 124 5.67 -13.10 6.68
C THR A 124 4.87 -11.88 6.26
N LYS A 125 4.07 -11.39 7.19
CA LYS A 125 3.38 -10.10 7.09
C LYS A 125 3.50 -9.33 8.40
N VAL A 126 3.63 -8.02 8.30
CA VAL A 126 3.58 -7.09 9.43
C VAL A 126 2.43 -6.13 9.18
N LEU A 127 1.44 -6.17 10.04
CA LEU A 127 0.21 -5.40 9.95
C LEU A 127 0.15 -4.38 11.10
N ILE A 128 -0.89 -3.55 11.11
CA ILE A 128 -0.95 -2.45 12.07
C ILE A 128 -0.91 -2.90 13.53
N GLU A 129 -1.43 -4.09 13.86
CA GLU A 129 -1.43 -4.62 15.23
C GLU A 129 -0.08 -5.21 15.67
N ASP A 130 0.87 -5.41 14.76
CA ASP A 130 2.17 -6.02 15.05
C ASP A 130 3.17 -5.06 15.70
N THR A 131 2.95 -3.74 15.58
CA THR A 131 3.89 -2.70 16.06
C THR A 131 3.17 -1.54 16.74
N LEU A 132 3.88 -0.86 17.64
CA LEU A 132 3.32 0.31 18.34
C LEU A 132 3.31 1.57 17.46
N LEU A 133 4.33 1.72 16.63
CA LEU A 133 4.44 2.82 15.67
C LEU A 133 4.29 2.26 14.26
N HIS A 134 3.60 3.01 13.41
CA HIS A 134 3.23 2.56 12.05
C HIS A 134 3.91 3.43 11.00
N LYS A 135 3.83 3.05 9.73
CA LYS A 135 4.31 3.88 8.61
C LYS A 135 3.79 5.33 8.77
N PRO A 136 4.61 6.35 8.65
CA PRO A 136 5.96 6.40 8.11
C PRO A 136 7.11 6.06 9.08
N ASN A 137 6.84 5.59 10.29
CA ASN A 137 7.88 5.12 11.21
C ASN A 137 8.52 3.82 10.69
N LYS A 138 9.81 3.62 11.02
CA LYS A 138 10.58 2.44 10.59
C LYS A 138 10.22 1.14 11.31
N GLU A 139 9.49 1.18 12.42
CA GLU A 139 9.25 0.03 13.29
C GLU A 139 8.63 -1.17 12.55
N PRO A 140 7.59 -1.03 11.69
CA PRO A 140 7.05 -2.15 10.94
C PRO A 140 8.07 -2.80 10.00
N MET A 141 8.92 -2.00 9.37
CA MET A 141 9.95 -2.51 8.47
C MET A 141 11.02 -3.29 9.24
N ILE A 142 11.47 -2.77 10.38
CA ILE A 142 12.45 -3.45 11.24
C ILE A 142 11.89 -4.79 11.74
N GLU A 143 10.61 -4.84 12.12
CA GLU A 143 9.96 -6.09 12.53
C GLU A 143 9.89 -7.09 11.35
N CYS A 144 9.59 -6.62 10.14
CA CYS A 144 9.57 -7.46 8.94
C CYS A 144 10.96 -8.06 8.63
N LEU A 145 12.00 -7.23 8.64
CA LEU A 145 13.39 -7.66 8.41
C LEU A 145 13.83 -8.70 9.43
N LYS A 146 13.48 -8.48 10.70
CA LYS A 146 13.77 -9.44 11.78
C LYS A 146 13.06 -10.78 11.56
N ARG A 147 11.79 -10.80 11.13
CA ARG A 147 11.06 -12.03 10.83
C ARG A 147 11.64 -12.78 9.61
N LEU A 148 12.21 -12.05 8.66
CA LEU A 148 12.87 -12.62 7.48
C LEU A 148 14.33 -13.03 7.73
N ASP A 149 14.93 -12.62 8.85
CA ASP A 149 16.34 -12.81 9.20
C ASP A 149 17.30 -12.27 8.12
N ILE A 150 17.08 -11.01 7.69
CA ILE A 150 17.89 -10.33 6.67
C ILE A 150 18.25 -8.91 7.10
N GLU A 151 19.33 -8.39 6.48
CA GLU A 151 19.76 -7.01 6.67
C GLU A 151 18.98 -6.04 5.76
N PRO A 152 18.82 -4.75 6.15
CA PRO A 152 18.06 -3.76 5.39
C PRO A 152 18.44 -3.66 3.91
N HIS A 153 19.76 -3.67 3.61
CA HIS A 153 20.28 -3.55 2.24
C HIS A 153 20.02 -4.79 1.35
N GLU A 154 19.54 -5.88 1.93
CA GLU A 154 19.17 -7.12 1.26
C GLU A 154 17.68 -7.15 0.86
N ALA A 155 16.91 -6.14 1.27
CA ALA A 155 15.50 -6.00 0.94
C ALA A 155 15.24 -4.87 -0.06
N LEU A 156 14.24 -5.08 -0.91
CA LEU A 156 13.63 -4.04 -1.75
C LEU A 156 12.16 -3.90 -1.35
N TYR A 157 11.73 -2.68 -1.07
CA TYR A 157 10.33 -2.40 -0.77
C TYR A 157 9.63 -1.77 -1.99
N VAL A 158 8.43 -2.24 -2.25
CA VAL A 158 7.53 -1.73 -3.28
C VAL A 158 6.33 -1.11 -2.60
N GLY A 159 6.08 0.17 -2.81
CA GLY A 159 4.96 0.90 -2.20
C GLY A 159 4.57 2.11 -3.04
N ASP A 160 3.39 2.66 -2.78
CA ASP A 160 2.81 3.75 -3.58
C ASP A 160 2.78 5.10 -2.85
N THR A 161 3.06 5.12 -1.53
CA THR A 161 2.91 6.33 -0.71
C THR A 161 4.22 6.96 -0.28
N LEU A 162 4.18 8.28 0.04
CA LEU A 162 5.28 8.95 0.72
C LEU A 162 5.59 8.32 2.08
N GLY A 163 4.57 7.81 2.79
CA GLY A 163 4.73 7.11 4.06
C GLY A 163 5.63 5.88 3.94
N ASP A 164 5.52 5.15 2.83
CA ASP A 164 6.36 3.98 2.52
C ASP A 164 7.82 4.40 2.32
N SER A 165 8.07 5.40 1.47
CA SER A 165 9.42 5.87 1.17
C SER A 165 10.14 6.39 2.43
N VAL A 166 9.43 7.12 3.30
CA VAL A 166 9.97 7.61 4.57
C VAL A 166 10.30 6.46 5.52
N CYS A 167 9.41 5.46 5.62
CA CYS A 167 9.63 4.25 6.40
C CYS A 167 10.88 3.49 5.93
N CYS A 168 11.01 3.31 4.60
CA CYS A 168 12.17 2.66 3.98
C CYS A 168 13.46 3.43 4.23
N LYS A 169 13.48 4.72 3.99
CA LYS A 169 14.64 5.58 4.25
C LYS A 169 15.09 5.52 5.70
N ALA A 170 14.14 5.53 6.65
CA ALA A 170 14.44 5.47 8.08
C ALA A 170 14.94 4.09 8.53
N SER A 171 14.64 3.01 7.80
CA SER A 171 15.08 1.64 8.07
C SER A 171 16.30 1.20 7.27
N GLY A 172 16.73 1.98 6.26
CA GLY A 172 17.84 1.63 5.38
C GLY A 172 17.50 0.62 4.29
N VAL A 173 16.20 0.44 3.98
CA VAL A 173 15.70 -0.43 2.92
C VAL A 173 15.58 0.35 1.62
N ASP A 174 15.98 -0.23 0.49
CA ASP A 174 15.77 0.37 -0.82
C ASP A 174 14.27 0.40 -1.16
N PHE A 175 13.83 1.49 -1.80
CA PHE A 175 12.44 1.72 -2.17
C PHE A 175 12.28 1.92 -3.68
N VAL A 176 11.19 1.36 -4.24
CA VAL A 176 10.70 1.67 -5.58
C VAL A 176 9.23 2.06 -5.51
N TRP A 177 8.87 3.05 -6.31
CA TRP A 177 7.54 3.62 -6.32
C TRP A 177 6.60 2.87 -7.26
N ALA A 178 5.59 2.21 -6.69
CA ALA A 178 4.49 1.60 -7.40
C ALA A 178 3.52 2.68 -7.89
N ASN A 179 3.58 3.08 -9.14
CA ASN A 179 2.71 4.11 -9.73
C ASN A 179 1.92 3.58 -10.93
N TRP A 180 1.29 2.43 -10.76
CA TRP A 180 0.41 1.84 -11.81
C TRP A 180 -0.76 2.76 -12.19
N MET A 181 -1.16 3.62 -11.28
CA MET A 181 -2.30 4.52 -11.45
C MET A 181 -1.93 5.85 -12.12
N GLY A 182 -0.64 6.11 -12.36
CA GLY A 182 -0.16 7.35 -12.98
C GLY A 182 -0.43 8.60 -12.14
N LEU A 183 -0.43 8.47 -10.81
CA LEU A 183 -0.62 9.60 -9.90
C LEU A 183 0.62 10.49 -9.90
N LYS A 184 0.41 11.81 -9.82
CA LYS A 184 1.51 12.77 -9.70
C LYS A 184 1.88 12.94 -8.23
N ASN A 185 3.16 12.69 -7.92
CA ASN A 185 3.70 12.96 -6.59
C ASN A 185 5.17 13.40 -6.72
N ASP A 186 5.40 14.71 -6.68
CA ASP A 186 6.75 15.29 -6.84
C ASP A 186 7.72 14.82 -5.74
N GLN A 187 7.21 14.43 -4.56
CA GLN A 187 8.03 13.94 -3.44
C GLN A 187 8.55 12.51 -3.65
N LEU A 188 7.95 11.76 -4.58
CA LEU A 188 8.38 10.42 -4.96
C LEU A 188 9.16 10.39 -6.28
N ALA A 189 9.29 11.52 -6.97
CA ALA A 189 9.93 11.61 -8.27
C ALA A 189 11.45 11.29 -8.27
N GLU A 190 12.08 11.26 -7.10
CA GLU A 190 13.49 10.84 -6.95
C GLU A 190 13.69 9.31 -7.00
N TYR A 191 12.63 8.53 -6.81
CA TYR A 191 12.68 7.08 -6.78
C TYR A 191 12.42 6.46 -8.16
N ILE A 192 12.83 5.20 -8.34
CA ILE A 192 12.48 4.44 -9.54
C ILE A 192 10.96 4.26 -9.57
N GLU A 193 10.33 4.85 -10.57
CA GLU A 193 8.89 4.73 -10.82
C GLU A 193 8.61 3.47 -11.63
N LEU A 194 7.75 2.62 -11.11
CA LEU A 194 7.23 1.44 -11.81
C LEU A 194 5.81 1.78 -12.31
N LYS A 195 5.54 1.58 -13.59
CA LYS A 195 4.24 1.86 -14.23
C LYS A 195 3.37 0.63 -14.39
N HIS A 196 3.95 -0.55 -14.19
CA HIS A 196 3.28 -1.83 -14.22
C HIS A 196 3.95 -2.78 -13.22
N PRO A 197 3.22 -3.67 -12.53
CA PRO A 197 3.82 -4.60 -11.57
C PRO A 197 5.05 -5.35 -12.11
N LEU A 198 5.00 -5.83 -13.35
CA LEU A 198 6.10 -6.58 -13.98
C LEU A 198 7.37 -5.73 -14.25
N ASP A 199 7.31 -4.39 -14.19
CA ASP A 199 8.51 -3.56 -14.30
C ASP A 199 9.49 -3.81 -13.15
N LEU A 200 9.00 -4.30 -12.00
CA LEU A 200 9.86 -4.69 -10.89
C LEU A 200 10.90 -5.74 -11.28
N LEU A 201 10.56 -6.64 -12.19
CA LEU A 201 11.47 -7.71 -12.64
C LEU A 201 12.73 -7.15 -13.31
N LYS A 202 12.64 -6.00 -14.00
CA LYS A 202 13.80 -5.30 -14.58
C LYS A 202 14.72 -4.78 -13.48
N VAL A 203 14.15 -4.14 -12.47
CA VAL A 203 14.91 -3.64 -11.31
C VAL A 203 15.64 -4.78 -10.58
N LEU A 204 14.96 -5.90 -10.35
CA LEU A 204 15.54 -7.08 -9.69
C LEU A 204 16.70 -7.70 -10.50
N LYS A 205 16.65 -7.62 -11.83
CA LYS A 205 17.69 -8.10 -12.75
C LYS A 205 18.82 -7.10 -12.97
N GLY A 206 18.65 -5.84 -12.54
CA GLY A 206 19.60 -4.76 -12.76
C GLY A 206 19.61 -4.22 -14.19
N GLU A 207 18.43 -4.24 -14.84
CA GLU A 207 18.19 -3.80 -16.21
C GLU A 207 17.68 -2.34 -16.25
#